data_5bbb70477b931a89ec6ac5a29bdeac0a
#
_entry.id   5bbb70477b931a89ec6ac5a29bdeac0a
#
_cell.length_a   1.000
_cell.length_b   1.000
_cell.length_c   1.000
_cell.angle_alpha   90.00
_cell.angle_beta   90.00
_cell.angle_gamma   90.00
#
_symmetry.space_group_name_H-M   'P 1'
#
loop_
_entity.id
_entity.type
_entity.pdbx_description
1 polymer ?
#
loop_
_entity_poly.entity_id
_entity_poly.type
_entity_poly.pdbx_seq_one_letter_code
_entity_poly.pdbx_strand_id
1 'polypeptide(L)'
;MLLQNRTLLILKYLWETSDEENTVSLADISEFLTESGIPSPDSRTLKKDIAQLIELGIDIVHDRRVQNQYHIATRHFDSPELKLLIDAVQSSRFITSKKSKELIEKLSVFAGPHQTELLQRELYVARRAKANNENIYLIVDRIHTAISVQTKVIFQYFDYAPDKTKILRHDGQVYTVSPYALIWNNDTYYLIGFHERRNQTTKFRVDRITNLEAISERAADKPENFNVSEFFTQEFSMLGGKPCQVELVCENALMGNIIDRFGEQVHTEFVDGRHFKVITTVDLSNNFYGWVFASAGKIRILAPQEVIAGFETLMKCYQ
;
A
#
# COMPACT_ATOMS: atom_id res chain seq x y z
N MET A 1 45.61 3.88 0.85
CA MET A 1 44.33 3.27 0.43
C MET A 1 43.62 2.52 1.57
N LEU A 2 44.30 1.86 2.50
CA LEU A 2 43.69 1.14 3.63
C LEU A 2 43.05 2.07 4.70
N LEU A 3 43.62 3.26 4.93
CA LEU A 3 43.13 4.22 5.93
C LEU A 3 41.77 4.85 5.57
N GLN A 4 41.44 5.02 4.29
CA GLN A 4 40.20 5.57 3.83
C GLN A 4 38.98 4.63 4.01
N ASN A 5 39.22 3.33 4.14
CA ASN A 5 38.13 2.36 4.34
C ASN A 5 37.78 2.12 5.82
N ARG A 6 38.66 2.52 6.78
CA ARG A 6 38.44 2.26 8.20
C ARG A 6 37.21 2.97 8.75
N THR A 7 37.06 4.24 8.49
CA THR A 7 35.90 5.03 8.95
C THR A 7 34.59 4.49 8.38
N LEU A 8 34.59 4.02 7.11
CA LEU A 8 33.43 3.37 6.51
C LEU A 8 33.12 2.01 7.16
N LEU A 9 34.15 1.25 7.53
CA LEU A 9 33.94 -0.03 8.23
C LEU A 9 33.43 0.20 9.66
N ILE A 10 33.88 1.23 10.35
CA ILE A 10 33.34 1.63 11.64
C ILE A 10 31.86 2.01 11.50
N LEU A 11 31.52 2.83 10.51
CA LEU A 11 30.12 3.20 10.24
C LEU A 11 29.27 1.95 9.97
N LYS A 12 29.72 1.05 9.09
CA LYS A 12 29.04 -0.19 8.78
C LYS A 12 28.80 -1.02 10.04
N TYR A 13 29.83 -1.22 10.84
CA TYR A 13 29.74 -1.98 12.07
C TYR A 13 28.73 -1.37 13.06
N LEU A 14 28.83 -0.06 13.33
CA LEU A 14 27.88 0.64 14.18
C LEU A 14 26.46 0.54 13.64
N TRP A 15 26.27 0.66 12.32
CA TRP A 15 24.95 0.58 11.70
C TRP A 15 24.32 -0.80 11.84
N GLU A 16 25.10 -1.87 11.69
CA GLU A 16 24.62 -3.24 11.72
C GLU A 16 24.46 -3.81 13.13
N THR A 17 25.20 -3.28 14.12
CA THR A 17 25.29 -3.91 15.45
C THR A 17 24.84 -3.05 16.62
N SER A 18 24.55 -1.76 16.41
CA SER A 18 24.22 -0.88 17.54
C SER A 18 22.87 -0.18 17.37
N ASP A 19 22.19 0.03 18.48
CA ASP A 19 21.02 0.86 18.70
C ASP A 19 20.95 1.32 20.16
N GLU A 20 19.87 1.99 20.58
CA GLU A 20 19.73 2.50 21.95
C GLU A 20 19.82 1.40 23.03
N GLU A 21 19.46 0.16 22.70
CA GLU A 21 19.50 -0.97 23.62
C GLU A 21 20.79 -1.79 23.49
N ASN A 22 21.41 -1.75 22.31
CA ASN A 22 22.63 -2.47 21.98
C ASN A 22 23.76 -1.49 21.66
N THR A 23 24.55 -1.14 22.67
CA THR A 23 25.69 -0.26 22.51
C THR A 23 26.97 -1.06 22.24
N VAL A 24 27.90 -0.48 21.49
CA VAL A 24 29.21 -1.09 21.20
C VAL A 24 30.35 -0.29 21.83
N SER A 25 31.35 -0.98 22.33
CA SER A 25 32.55 -0.38 22.89
C SER A 25 33.64 -0.11 21.86
N LEU A 26 34.63 0.70 22.19
CA LEU A 26 35.83 0.87 21.36
C LEU A 26 36.62 -0.45 21.22
N ALA A 27 36.51 -1.36 22.18
CA ALA A 27 37.16 -2.68 22.11
C ALA A 27 36.48 -3.53 21.02
N ASP A 28 35.16 -3.57 21.00
CA ASP A 28 34.39 -4.31 19.98
C ASP A 28 34.67 -3.78 18.57
N ILE A 29 34.75 -2.46 18.40
CA ILE A 29 35.11 -1.83 17.12
C ILE A 29 36.52 -2.21 16.71
N SER A 30 37.48 -2.25 17.66
CA SER A 30 38.85 -2.63 17.43
C SER A 30 38.99 -4.10 17.01
N GLU A 31 38.26 -4.99 17.65
CA GLU A 31 38.19 -6.41 17.33
C GLU A 31 37.63 -6.63 15.91
N PHE A 32 36.49 -6.03 15.60
CA PHE A 32 35.90 -6.08 14.26
C PHE A 32 36.85 -5.59 13.14
N LEU A 33 37.57 -4.49 13.39
CA LEU A 33 38.57 -3.99 12.43
C LEU A 33 39.69 -4.96 12.19
N THR A 34 40.17 -5.62 13.28
CA THR A 34 41.22 -6.62 13.20
C THR A 34 40.79 -7.84 12.40
N GLU A 35 39.57 -8.34 12.64
CA GLU A 35 38.94 -9.42 11.86
C GLU A 35 38.78 -9.05 10.40
N SER A 36 38.50 -7.76 10.12
CA SER A 36 38.39 -7.22 8.77
C SER A 36 39.75 -6.98 8.07
N GLY A 37 40.83 -7.38 8.69
CA GLY A 37 42.21 -7.28 8.13
C GLY A 37 42.80 -5.86 8.24
N ILE A 38 42.23 -4.99 9.08
CA ILE A 38 42.82 -3.66 9.38
C ILE A 38 43.50 -3.72 10.72
N PRO A 39 44.80 -3.30 10.80
CA PRO A 39 45.48 -3.24 12.09
C PRO A 39 44.72 -2.39 13.08
N SER A 40 44.50 -2.91 14.30
CA SER A 40 43.76 -2.23 15.34
C SER A 40 44.41 -0.86 15.67
N PRO A 41 43.68 0.25 15.48
CA PRO A 41 44.17 1.56 15.88
C PRO A 41 44.02 1.75 17.39
N ASP A 42 44.77 2.71 17.93
CA ASP A 42 44.61 3.10 19.32
C ASP A 42 43.23 3.79 19.53
N SER A 43 42.79 3.79 20.80
CA SER A 43 41.49 4.36 21.19
C SER A 43 41.32 5.87 20.82
N ARG A 44 42.41 6.63 20.73
CA ARG A 44 42.38 8.03 20.34
C ARG A 44 42.08 8.19 18.86
N THR A 45 42.65 7.32 18.05
CA THR A 45 42.36 7.27 16.60
C THR A 45 40.91 6.85 16.31
N LEU A 46 40.40 5.81 17.01
CA LEU A 46 38.97 5.43 16.87
C LEU A 46 38.03 6.54 17.24
N LYS A 47 38.28 7.24 18.38
CA LYS A 47 37.48 8.42 18.76
C LYS A 47 37.50 9.53 17.72
N LYS A 48 38.63 9.74 17.04
CA LYS A 48 38.74 10.72 15.96
C LYS A 48 37.93 10.29 14.74
N ASP A 49 37.98 9.03 14.37
CA ASP A 49 37.18 8.49 13.25
C ASP A 49 35.68 8.60 13.53
N ILE A 50 35.22 8.28 14.74
CA ILE A 50 33.84 8.45 15.18
C ILE A 50 33.43 9.93 15.16
N ALA A 51 34.30 10.83 15.64
CA ALA A 51 34.02 12.27 15.61
C ALA A 51 33.85 12.78 14.17
N GLN A 52 34.64 12.28 13.21
CA GLN A 52 34.47 12.60 11.80
C GLN A 52 33.12 12.13 11.25
N LEU A 53 32.63 10.96 11.64
CA LEU A 53 31.31 10.49 11.25
C LEU A 53 30.20 11.41 11.80
N ILE A 54 30.35 11.86 13.04
CA ILE A 54 29.41 12.80 13.67
C ILE A 54 29.42 14.15 12.93
N GLU A 55 30.62 14.67 12.59
CA GLU A 55 30.76 15.90 11.79
C GLU A 55 30.12 15.78 10.40
N LEU A 56 30.09 14.58 9.82
CA LEU A 56 29.43 14.29 8.55
C LEU A 56 27.91 14.12 8.68
N GLY A 57 27.35 14.29 9.89
CA GLY A 57 25.90 14.25 10.13
C GLY A 57 25.37 12.85 10.52
N ILE A 58 26.23 11.89 10.82
CA ILE A 58 25.80 10.60 11.38
C ILE A 58 25.54 10.79 12.89
N ASP A 59 24.32 10.50 13.31
CA ASP A 59 23.88 10.64 14.70
C ASP A 59 24.41 9.47 15.54
N ILE A 60 25.64 9.60 16.00
CA ILE A 60 26.27 8.62 16.88
C ILE A 60 26.29 9.21 18.30
N VAL A 61 25.59 8.53 19.20
CA VAL A 61 25.56 8.88 20.62
C VAL A 61 26.67 8.16 21.36
N HIS A 62 27.40 8.93 22.17
CA HIS A 62 28.37 8.40 23.13
C HIS A 62 27.71 8.33 24.50
N ASP A 63 27.38 7.12 24.97
CA ASP A 63 26.86 6.94 26.33
C ASP A 63 28.00 7.10 27.35
N ARG A 64 27.94 8.21 28.10
CA ARG A 64 28.94 8.54 29.12
C ARG A 64 28.69 7.82 30.46
N ARG A 65 27.50 7.22 30.63
CA ARG A 65 27.17 6.46 31.85
C ARG A 65 27.88 5.10 31.87
N VAL A 66 28.09 4.53 30.68
CA VAL A 66 28.88 3.30 30.50
C VAL A 66 30.09 3.66 29.68
N GLN A 67 31.27 3.36 30.18
CA GLN A 67 32.55 3.85 29.67
C GLN A 67 32.74 3.50 28.18
N ASN A 68 32.87 4.53 27.31
CA ASN A 68 33.16 4.39 25.86
C ASN A 68 32.18 3.53 25.07
N GLN A 69 30.89 3.63 25.34
CA GLN A 69 29.83 2.98 24.59
C GLN A 69 29.27 3.94 23.52
N TYR A 70 29.03 3.41 22.32
CA TYR A 70 28.54 4.16 21.17
C TYR A 70 27.37 3.42 20.52
N HIS A 71 26.40 4.18 20.01
CA HIS A 71 25.33 3.62 19.19
C HIS A 71 24.83 4.64 18.15
N ILE A 72 24.19 4.13 17.10
CA ILE A 72 23.45 4.96 16.15
C ILE A 72 22.10 5.31 16.79
N ALA A 73 21.83 6.59 17.02
CA ALA A 73 20.59 7.06 17.65
C ALA A 73 19.47 7.26 16.61
N THR A 74 19.74 8.02 15.54
CA THR A 74 18.71 8.31 14.53
C THR A 74 18.93 7.48 13.28
N ARG A 75 17.90 6.72 12.90
CA ARG A 75 17.79 5.99 11.65
C ARG A 75 16.79 6.68 10.73
N HIS A 76 16.75 6.30 9.44
CA HIS A 76 15.82 6.87 8.47
C HIS A 76 14.35 6.69 8.84
N PHE A 77 14.05 5.59 9.56
CA PHE A 77 12.72 5.30 10.07
C PHE A 77 12.83 4.99 11.56
N ASP A 78 11.87 5.46 12.35
CA ASP A 78 11.70 4.98 13.71
C ASP A 78 11.02 3.59 13.72
N SER A 79 11.01 2.93 14.88
CA SER A 79 10.48 1.57 15.02
C SER A 79 8.99 1.47 14.66
N PRO A 80 8.10 2.38 15.11
CA PRO A 80 6.71 2.40 14.72
C PRO A 80 6.49 2.61 13.22
N GLU A 81 7.25 3.50 12.58
CA GLU A 81 7.16 3.76 11.15
C GLU A 81 7.55 2.53 10.34
N LEU A 82 8.66 1.90 10.71
CA LEU A 82 9.13 0.70 10.03
C LEU A 82 8.16 -0.47 10.18
N LYS A 83 7.58 -0.65 11.38
CA LYS A 83 6.53 -1.63 11.64
C LYS A 83 5.32 -1.38 10.75
N LEU A 84 4.85 -0.14 10.64
CA LEU A 84 3.73 0.23 9.77
C LEU A 84 4.00 -0.12 8.31
N LEU A 85 5.21 0.16 7.80
CA LEU A 85 5.60 -0.18 6.43
C LEU A 85 5.62 -1.69 6.20
N ILE A 86 6.16 -2.45 7.15
CA ILE A 86 6.20 -3.92 7.09
C ILE A 86 4.79 -4.49 7.11
N ASP A 87 3.92 -4.02 8.00
CA ASP A 87 2.53 -4.44 8.10
C ASP A 87 1.76 -4.13 6.81
N ALA A 88 1.98 -2.97 6.20
CA ALA A 88 1.39 -2.61 4.91
C ALA A 88 1.82 -3.58 3.79
N VAL A 89 3.11 -3.92 3.69
CA VAL A 89 3.62 -4.91 2.73
C VAL A 89 3.02 -6.30 2.99
N GLN A 90 2.95 -6.69 4.26
CA GLN A 90 2.46 -7.99 4.68
C GLN A 90 0.95 -8.15 4.41
N SER A 91 0.15 -7.14 4.73
CA SER A 91 -1.30 -7.16 4.58
C SER A 91 -1.77 -7.03 3.13
N SER A 92 -0.96 -6.48 2.25
CA SER A 92 -1.28 -6.29 0.84
C SER A 92 -1.54 -7.63 0.13
N ARG A 93 -2.72 -7.76 -0.50
CA ARG A 93 -3.06 -8.91 -1.35
C ARG A 93 -2.39 -8.84 -2.72
N PHE A 94 -2.04 -7.64 -3.15
CA PHE A 94 -1.42 -7.41 -4.45
C PHE A 94 0.01 -7.93 -4.52
N ILE A 95 0.74 -7.85 -3.41
CA ILE A 95 2.13 -8.27 -3.33
C ILE A 95 2.17 -9.78 -3.06
N THR A 96 2.90 -10.53 -3.89
CA THR A 96 3.06 -11.98 -3.71
C THR A 96 3.76 -12.32 -2.40
N SER A 97 3.57 -13.54 -1.89
CA SER A 97 4.23 -13.98 -0.65
C SER A 97 5.74 -13.90 -0.74
N LYS A 98 6.32 -14.29 -1.89
CA LYS A 98 7.75 -14.22 -2.14
C LYS A 98 8.25 -12.78 -2.12
N LYS A 99 7.56 -11.89 -2.87
CA LYS A 99 7.95 -10.48 -2.95
C LYS A 99 7.79 -9.75 -1.63
N SER A 100 6.75 -10.10 -0.83
CA SER A 100 6.59 -9.56 0.52
C SER A 100 7.78 -9.88 1.39
N LYS A 101 8.25 -11.14 1.36
CA LYS A 101 9.43 -11.55 2.13
C LYS A 101 10.68 -10.77 1.73
N GLU A 102 10.95 -10.66 0.41
CA GLU A 102 12.08 -9.88 -0.11
C GLU A 102 12.01 -8.40 0.31
N LEU A 103 10.82 -7.79 0.28
CA LEU A 103 10.65 -6.39 0.66
C LEU A 103 10.83 -6.19 2.17
N ILE A 104 10.32 -7.11 2.99
CA ILE A 104 10.48 -7.07 4.44
C ILE A 104 11.96 -7.22 4.82
N GLU A 105 12.69 -8.15 4.19
CA GLU A 105 14.13 -8.29 4.38
C GLU A 105 14.88 -6.98 4.05
N LYS A 106 14.50 -6.30 2.96
CA LYS A 106 15.09 -4.99 2.60
C LYS A 106 14.74 -3.88 3.58
N LEU A 107 13.49 -3.84 4.04
CA LEU A 107 13.05 -2.85 5.03
C LEU A 107 13.74 -3.07 6.38
N SER A 108 13.98 -4.33 6.76
CA SER A 108 14.65 -4.67 8.02
C SER A 108 16.09 -4.15 8.11
N VAL A 109 16.73 -3.85 6.97
CA VAL A 109 18.07 -3.21 6.97
C VAL A 109 18.06 -1.81 7.60
N PHE A 110 16.91 -1.15 7.59
CA PHE A 110 16.73 0.17 8.22
C PHE A 110 16.44 0.09 9.72
N ALA A 111 16.18 -1.10 10.24
CA ALA A 111 15.99 -1.33 11.67
C ALA A 111 17.32 -1.44 12.43
N GLY A 112 17.29 -1.21 13.73
CA GLY A 112 18.38 -1.61 14.62
C GLY A 112 18.39 -3.13 14.83
N PRO A 113 19.47 -3.71 15.37
CA PRO A 113 19.62 -5.16 15.60
C PRO A 113 18.47 -5.73 16.44
N HIS A 114 18.13 -5.07 17.54
CA HIS A 114 17.03 -5.48 18.42
C HIS A 114 15.67 -5.38 17.75
N GLN A 115 15.43 -4.30 17.01
CA GLN A 115 14.16 -4.06 16.30
C GLN A 115 13.94 -5.08 15.18
N THR A 116 15.00 -5.47 14.46
CA THR A 116 14.92 -6.48 13.39
C THR A 116 14.40 -7.81 13.94
N GLU A 117 14.86 -8.22 15.09
CA GLU A 117 14.39 -9.46 15.73
C GLU A 117 12.92 -9.38 16.15
N LEU A 118 12.51 -8.26 16.73
CA LEU A 118 11.11 -8.01 17.11
C LEU A 118 10.19 -7.96 15.88
N LEU A 119 10.58 -7.27 14.83
CA LEU A 119 9.81 -7.14 13.59
C LEU A 119 9.61 -8.50 12.88
N GLN A 120 10.54 -9.42 13.01
CA GLN A 120 10.41 -10.77 12.44
C GLN A 120 9.50 -11.69 13.26
N ARG A 121 9.38 -11.47 14.58
CA ARG A 121 8.60 -12.33 15.48
C ARG A 121 7.10 -12.05 15.49
N GLU A 122 6.65 -10.82 15.23
CA GLU A 122 5.26 -10.38 15.44
C GLU A 122 4.33 -10.48 14.21
N LEU A 123 4.77 -11.08 13.10
CA LEU A 123 4.01 -11.08 11.85
C LEU A 123 2.91 -12.14 11.82
N TYR A 124 1.88 -11.96 12.64
CA TYR A 124 0.60 -12.68 12.50
C TYR A 124 -0.34 -11.91 11.57
N VAL A 125 -0.24 -12.12 10.27
CA VAL A 125 -1.28 -11.68 9.35
C VAL A 125 -2.31 -12.78 9.17
N ALA A 126 -3.59 -12.45 9.36
CA ALA A 126 -4.68 -13.35 9.00
C ALA A 126 -4.43 -13.85 7.57
N ARG A 127 -4.55 -15.19 7.35
CA ARG A 127 -4.29 -15.84 6.05
C ARG A 127 -5.14 -15.23 4.95
N ARG A 128 -4.66 -14.13 4.35
CA ARG A 128 -5.28 -13.54 3.17
C ARG A 128 -4.62 -14.14 1.94
N ALA A 129 -5.43 -14.54 0.95
CA ALA A 129 -4.90 -15.01 -0.32
C ALA A 129 -4.13 -13.86 -0.99
N LYS A 130 -2.85 -14.06 -1.22
CA LYS A 130 -1.97 -13.12 -1.94
C LYS A 130 -1.99 -13.40 -3.44
N ALA A 131 -1.63 -12.41 -4.23
CA ALA A 131 -1.47 -12.57 -5.67
C ALA A 131 -0.39 -13.62 -6.00
N ASN A 132 -0.58 -14.30 -7.14
CA ASN A 132 0.38 -15.30 -7.65
C ASN A 132 1.20 -14.78 -8.85
N ASN A 133 1.01 -13.50 -9.25
CA ASN A 133 1.72 -12.93 -10.37
C ASN A 133 2.98 -12.20 -9.89
N GLU A 134 4.13 -12.86 -9.98
CA GLU A 134 5.42 -12.32 -9.58
C GLU A 134 5.86 -11.09 -10.41
N ASN A 135 5.30 -10.90 -11.59
CA ASN A 135 5.65 -9.79 -12.48
C ASN A 135 4.71 -8.59 -12.39
N ILE A 136 3.74 -8.62 -11.48
CA ILE A 136 2.71 -7.59 -11.42
C ILE A 136 3.29 -6.18 -11.14
N TYR A 137 4.34 -6.09 -10.34
CA TYR A 137 5.02 -4.83 -10.07
C TYR A 137 5.75 -4.26 -11.29
N LEU A 138 6.27 -5.14 -12.18
CA LEU A 138 6.87 -4.72 -13.45
C LEU A 138 5.81 -4.18 -14.42
N ILE A 139 4.61 -4.75 -14.40
CA ILE A 139 3.48 -4.25 -15.18
C ILE A 139 3.09 -2.86 -14.70
N VAL A 140 2.99 -2.66 -13.39
CA VAL A 140 2.70 -1.34 -12.78
C VAL A 140 3.77 -0.32 -13.17
N ASP A 141 5.04 -0.66 -13.06
CA ASP A 141 6.18 0.20 -13.41
C ASP A 141 6.16 0.61 -14.89
N ARG A 142 5.94 -0.35 -15.79
CA ARG A 142 5.82 -0.09 -17.24
C ARG A 142 4.65 0.83 -17.56
N ILE A 143 3.49 0.63 -16.92
CA ILE A 143 2.33 1.52 -17.11
C ILE A 143 2.67 2.92 -16.60
N HIS A 144 3.29 3.03 -15.45
CA HIS A 144 3.70 4.32 -14.86
C HIS A 144 4.67 5.06 -15.79
N THR A 145 5.65 4.34 -16.33
CA THR A 145 6.57 4.88 -17.32
C THR A 145 5.83 5.35 -18.57
N ALA A 146 4.93 4.54 -19.13
CA ALA A 146 4.17 4.91 -20.32
C ALA A 146 3.29 6.15 -20.10
N ILE A 147 2.70 6.31 -18.91
CA ILE A 147 1.98 7.55 -18.53
C ILE A 147 2.94 8.75 -18.54
N SER A 148 4.12 8.61 -17.92
CA SER A 148 5.09 9.69 -17.79
C SER A 148 5.65 10.17 -19.12
N VAL A 149 5.88 9.25 -20.06
CA VAL A 149 6.40 9.56 -21.41
C VAL A 149 5.30 9.73 -22.45
N GLN A 150 4.02 9.67 -22.06
CA GLN A 150 2.85 9.83 -22.91
C GLN A 150 2.81 8.89 -24.12
N THR A 151 3.08 7.61 -23.90
CA THR A 151 3.01 6.56 -24.92
C THR A 151 1.88 5.58 -24.65
N LYS A 152 1.40 4.93 -25.72
CA LYS A 152 0.39 3.87 -25.61
C LYS A 152 0.99 2.60 -25.05
N VAL A 153 0.13 1.79 -24.46
CA VAL A 153 0.43 0.42 -24.05
C VAL A 153 -0.44 -0.57 -24.81
N ILE A 154 0.13 -1.72 -25.10
CA ILE A 154 -0.60 -2.87 -25.64
C ILE A 154 -0.50 -4.02 -24.67
N PHE A 155 -1.58 -4.79 -24.53
CA PHE A 155 -1.62 -5.94 -23.63
C PHE A 155 -2.74 -6.91 -24.00
N GLN A 156 -2.70 -8.12 -23.43
CA GLN A 156 -3.82 -9.05 -23.41
C GLN A 156 -4.48 -9.04 -22.03
N TYR A 157 -5.76 -9.37 -22.00
CA TYR A 157 -6.54 -9.34 -20.76
C TYR A 157 -7.22 -10.69 -20.55
N PHE A 158 -7.17 -11.21 -19.32
CA PHE A 158 -7.71 -12.52 -19.02
C PHE A 158 -8.77 -12.52 -17.92
N ASP A 159 -9.62 -13.52 -17.94
CA ASP A 159 -10.51 -13.91 -16.85
C ASP A 159 -10.12 -15.30 -16.33
N TYR A 160 -10.68 -15.66 -15.18
CA TYR A 160 -10.54 -17.00 -14.64
C TYR A 160 -11.76 -17.86 -15.02
N ALA A 161 -11.50 -19.05 -15.51
CA ALA A 161 -12.52 -20.09 -15.63
C ALA A 161 -12.90 -20.67 -14.26
N PRO A 162 -13.99 -21.44 -14.15
CA PRO A 162 -14.39 -22.09 -12.90
C PRO A 162 -13.34 -23.04 -12.31
N ASP A 163 -12.49 -23.62 -13.14
CA ASP A 163 -11.34 -24.45 -12.75
C ASP A 163 -10.08 -23.65 -12.37
N LYS A 164 -10.20 -22.29 -12.31
CA LYS A 164 -9.14 -21.33 -12.01
C LYS A 164 -8.08 -21.17 -13.11
N THR A 165 -8.25 -21.75 -14.29
CA THR A 165 -7.39 -21.48 -15.44
C THR A 165 -7.62 -20.07 -15.97
N LYS A 166 -6.58 -19.48 -16.56
CA LYS A 166 -6.66 -18.14 -17.18
C LYS A 166 -7.14 -18.29 -18.61
N ILE A 167 -8.22 -17.62 -18.95
CA ILE A 167 -8.76 -17.55 -20.31
C ILE A 167 -8.60 -16.13 -20.83
N LEU A 168 -7.89 -15.97 -21.94
CA LEU A 168 -7.75 -14.67 -22.59
C LEU A 168 -9.10 -14.20 -23.14
N ARG A 169 -9.47 -12.96 -22.86
CA ARG A 169 -10.69 -12.36 -23.41
C ARG A 169 -10.56 -12.17 -24.91
N HIS A 170 -11.69 -12.29 -25.60
CA HIS A 170 -11.81 -12.06 -27.04
C HIS A 170 -10.76 -12.84 -27.84
N ASP A 171 -10.60 -14.16 -27.54
CA ASP A 171 -9.66 -15.06 -28.24
C ASP A 171 -8.21 -14.57 -28.24
N GLY A 172 -7.79 -13.92 -27.17
CA GLY A 172 -6.43 -13.40 -27.03
C GLY A 172 -6.17 -12.07 -27.74
N GLN A 173 -7.23 -11.34 -28.10
CA GLN A 173 -7.11 -10.03 -28.71
C GLN A 173 -6.23 -9.09 -27.88
N VAL A 174 -5.36 -8.35 -28.58
CA VAL A 174 -4.54 -7.30 -28.00
C VAL A 174 -5.37 -6.02 -27.83
N TYR A 175 -5.30 -5.47 -26.65
CA TYR A 175 -5.87 -4.17 -26.31
C TYR A 175 -4.82 -3.10 -26.53
N THR A 176 -5.19 -2.01 -27.23
CA THR A 176 -4.38 -0.81 -27.34
C THR A 176 -5.01 0.29 -26.52
N VAL A 177 -4.27 0.84 -25.58
CA VAL A 177 -4.78 1.80 -24.60
C VAL A 177 -3.80 2.96 -24.46
N SER A 178 -4.33 4.19 -24.47
CA SER A 178 -3.63 5.38 -24.05
C SER A 178 -3.79 5.54 -22.53
N PRO A 179 -2.75 5.28 -21.71
CA PRO A 179 -2.87 5.25 -20.26
C PRO A 179 -2.96 6.66 -19.71
N TYR A 180 -3.94 6.92 -18.81
CA TYR A 180 -4.16 8.22 -18.17
C TYR A 180 -3.74 8.24 -16.71
N ALA A 181 -4.05 7.18 -15.96
CA ALA A 181 -3.73 7.06 -14.56
C ALA A 181 -3.67 5.61 -14.07
N LEU A 182 -2.91 5.39 -13.00
CA LEU A 182 -3.00 4.21 -12.15
C LEU A 182 -3.67 4.59 -10.84
N ILE A 183 -4.67 3.83 -10.43
CA ILE A 183 -5.37 4.01 -9.15
C ILE A 183 -5.22 2.75 -8.32
N TRP A 184 -4.88 2.94 -7.05
CA TRP A 184 -4.92 1.89 -6.03
C TRP A 184 -6.26 1.89 -5.32
N ASN A 185 -6.98 0.78 -5.37
CA ASN A 185 -8.22 0.60 -4.62
C ASN A 185 -8.46 -0.87 -4.27
N ASN A 186 -8.89 -1.10 -3.03
CA ASN A 186 -9.20 -2.44 -2.50
C ASN A 186 -8.12 -3.48 -2.82
N ASP A 187 -6.88 -3.20 -2.44
CA ASP A 187 -5.72 -4.07 -2.67
C ASP A 187 -5.45 -4.41 -4.14
N THR A 188 -5.83 -3.53 -5.08
CA THR A 188 -5.63 -3.77 -6.51
C THR A 188 -5.33 -2.46 -7.25
N TYR A 189 -4.39 -2.51 -8.20
CA TYR A 189 -4.20 -1.41 -9.15
C TYR A 189 -5.18 -1.50 -10.31
N TYR A 190 -5.66 -0.34 -10.71
CA TYR A 190 -6.50 -0.14 -11.90
C TYR A 190 -5.81 0.83 -12.86
N LEU A 191 -5.64 0.39 -14.10
CA LEU A 191 -5.26 1.27 -15.20
C LEU A 191 -6.53 1.94 -15.72
N ILE A 192 -6.55 3.26 -15.73
CA ILE A 192 -7.54 4.07 -16.43
C ILE A 192 -6.90 4.61 -17.69
N GLY A 193 -7.56 4.44 -18.82
CA GLY A 193 -7.04 4.90 -20.11
C GLY A 193 -8.08 4.86 -21.21
N PHE A 194 -7.77 5.54 -22.31
CA PHE A 194 -8.59 5.53 -23.51
C PHE A 194 -8.33 4.26 -24.31
N HIS A 195 -9.39 3.49 -24.48
CA HIS A 195 -9.35 2.25 -25.26
C HIS A 195 -9.63 2.55 -26.73
N GLU A 196 -8.61 2.48 -27.58
CA GLU A 196 -8.65 2.88 -28.99
C GLU A 196 -9.84 2.25 -29.74
N ARG A 197 -9.99 0.93 -29.68
CA ARG A 197 -11.05 0.23 -30.43
C ARG A 197 -12.46 0.56 -29.96
N ARG A 198 -12.65 0.84 -28.66
CA ARG A 198 -13.97 1.18 -28.11
C ARG A 198 -14.26 2.66 -28.16
N ASN A 199 -13.26 3.47 -28.50
CA ASN A 199 -13.32 4.92 -28.54
C ASN A 199 -13.89 5.54 -27.25
N GLN A 200 -13.48 4.99 -26.09
CA GLN A 200 -13.94 5.46 -24.78
C GLN A 200 -12.90 5.21 -23.70
N THR A 201 -12.97 6.02 -22.64
CA THR A 201 -12.17 5.75 -21.43
C THR A 201 -12.70 4.50 -20.75
N THR A 202 -11.78 3.64 -20.35
CA THR A 202 -12.08 2.34 -19.73
C THR A 202 -11.10 2.08 -18.60
N LYS A 203 -11.49 1.26 -17.64
CA LYS A 203 -10.63 0.78 -16.57
C LYS A 203 -10.28 -0.69 -16.76
N PHE A 204 -9.07 -1.04 -16.37
CA PHE A 204 -8.55 -2.40 -16.39
C PHE A 204 -7.90 -2.74 -15.07
N ARG A 205 -8.23 -3.89 -14.50
CA ARG A 205 -7.48 -4.40 -13.34
C ARG A 205 -6.11 -4.83 -13.80
N VAL A 206 -5.07 -4.32 -13.15
CA VAL A 206 -3.68 -4.58 -13.55
C VAL A 206 -3.30 -6.05 -13.31
N ASP A 207 -3.88 -6.70 -12.31
CA ASP A 207 -3.67 -8.13 -12.02
C ASP A 207 -4.25 -9.08 -13.09
N ARG A 208 -5.10 -8.57 -14.01
CA ARG A 208 -5.68 -9.26 -15.16
C ARG A 208 -4.94 -8.98 -16.48
N ILE A 209 -3.94 -8.12 -16.46
CA ILE A 209 -3.12 -7.77 -17.63
C ILE A 209 -2.00 -8.80 -17.78
N THR A 210 -1.76 -9.21 -19.01
CA THR A 210 -0.61 -10.04 -19.39
C THR A 210 -0.01 -9.56 -20.70
N ASN A 211 1.26 -9.87 -20.95
CA ASN A 211 1.98 -9.47 -22.16
C ASN A 211 1.92 -7.97 -22.44
N LEU A 212 2.14 -7.16 -21.36
CA LEU A 212 2.12 -5.70 -21.48
C LEU A 212 3.42 -5.20 -22.09
N GLU A 213 3.27 -4.37 -23.13
CA GLU A 213 4.36 -3.65 -23.80
C GLU A 213 3.98 -2.18 -23.98
N ALA A 214 4.93 -1.28 -23.80
CA ALA A 214 4.80 0.11 -24.21
C ALA A 214 5.24 0.23 -25.68
N ILE A 215 4.45 0.94 -26.48
CA ILE A 215 4.76 1.17 -27.90
C ILE A 215 5.12 2.63 -28.15
N SER A 216 5.86 2.90 -29.23
CA SER A 216 6.36 4.27 -29.52
C SER A 216 5.26 5.25 -29.95
N GLU A 217 4.02 4.80 -30.09
CA GLU A 217 2.90 5.66 -30.45
C GLU A 217 2.53 6.59 -29.32
N ARG A 218 2.32 7.87 -29.64
CA ARG A 218 1.86 8.87 -28.66
C ARG A 218 0.47 8.50 -28.13
N ALA A 219 0.31 8.57 -26.83
CA ALA A 219 -0.99 8.41 -26.18
C ALA A 219 -1.95 9.55 -26.57
N ALA A 220 -3.23 9.25 -26.66
CA ALA A 220 -4.27 10.25 -26.81
C ALA A 220 -4.25 11.18 -25.58
N ASP A 221 -4.44 12.47 -25.83
CA ASP A 221 -4.46 13.46 -24.74
C ASP A 221 -5.65 13.19 -23.84
N LYS A 222 -5.42 13.35 -22.54
CA LYS A 222 -6.46 13.25 -21.53
C LYS A 222 -7.41 14.44 -21.69
N PRO A 223 -8.75 14.22 -21.72
CA PRO A 223 -9.71 15.33 -21.81
C PRO A 223 -9.48 16.38 -20.70
N GLU A 224 -9.55 17.67 -21.03
CA GLU A 224 -9.23 18.77 -20.10
C GLU A 224 -10.03 18.71 -18.79
N ASN A 225 -11.28 18.31 -18.84
CA ASN A 225 -12.18 18.21 -17.67
C ASN A 225 -12.24 16.78 -17.10
N PHE A 226 -11.31 15.88 -17.47
CA PHE A 226 -11.35 14.51 -17.00
C PHE A 226 -10.84 14.40 -15.56
N ASN A 227 -11.75 14.24 -14.62
CA ASN A 227 -11.43 13.97 -13.24
C ASN A 227 -11.28 12.45 -13.02
N VAL A 228 -10.05 12.02 -12.78
CA VAL A 228 -9.72 10.60 -12.57
C VAL A 228 -10.48 10.02 -11.37
N SER A 229 -10.59 10.79 -10.27
CA SER A 229 -11.26 10.34 -9.05
C SER A 229 -12.76 10.19 -9.25
N GLU A 230 -13.40 11.15 -9.94
CA GLU A 230 -14.82 11.07 -10.28
C GLU A 230 -15.12 9.92 -11.22
N PHE A 231 -14.32 9.78 -12.30
CA PHE A 231 -14.45 8.65 -13.22
C PHE A 231 -14.30 7.32 -12.50
N PHE A 232 -13.33 7.23 -11.61
CA PHE A 232 -13.08 6.02 -10.85
C PHE A 232 -14.24 5.73 -9.91
N THR A 233 -14.76 6.72 -9.20
CA THR A 233 -15.90 6.58 -8.29
C THR A 233 -17.16 6.19 -9.04
N GLN A 234 -17.48 6.87 -10.14
CA GLN A 234 -18.64 6.58 -10.99
C GLN A 234 -18.57 5.16 -11.58
N GLU A 235 -17.39 4.76 -12.05
CA GLU A 235 -17.16 3.45 -12.61
C GLU A 235 -16.97 2.35 -11.55
N PHE A 236 -16.56 2.72 -10.31
CA PHE A 236 -16.43 1.77 -9.19
C PHE A 236 -17.77 1.45 -8.54
N SER A 237 -18.75 2.28 -8.77
CA SER A 237 -20.15 1.92 -8.59
C SER A 237 -20.57 0.78 -9.53
N MET A 238 -19.59 -0.07 -9.91
CA MET A 238 -19.54 -1.09 -10.97
C MET A 238 -20.72 -2.06 -11.07
N LEU A 239 -21.75 -1.81 -10.34
CA LEU A 239 -23.04 -2.43 -10.50
C LEU A 239 -24.09 -1.37 -10.89
N GLY A 240 -23.64 -0.30 -11.57
CA GLY A 240 -24.56 0.63 -12.23
C GLY A 240 -25.33 1.56 -11.30
N GLY A 241 -24.73 1.96 -10.17
CA GLY A 241 -25.40 2.88 -9.25
C GLY A 241 -25.37 4.33 -9.74
N LYS A 242 -26.52 4.98 -9.83
CA LYS A 242 -26.58 6.44 -9.92
C LYS A 242 -26.35 7.01 -8.54
N PRO A 243 -25.60 8.13 -8.40
CA PRO A 243 -25.54 8.86 -7.15
C PRO A 243 -26.95 9.21 -6.68
N CYS A 244 -27.29 8.85 -5.47
CA CYS A 244 -28.60 9.09 -4.89
C CYS A 244 -28.44 9.53 -3.44
N GLN A 245 -29.09 10.62 -3.06
CA GLN A 245 -29.19 11.01 -1.67
C GLN A 245 -30.15 10.07 -0.96
N VAL A 246 -29.70 9.49 0.13
CA VAL A 246 -30.47 8.55 0.94
C VAL A 246 -30.59 9.03 2.39
N GLU A 247 -31.69 8.67 3.01
CA GLU A 247 -31.88 8.80 4.44
C GLU A 247 -31.90 7.39 5.04
N LEU A 248 -31.06 7.20 6.03
CA LEU A 248 -30.94 5.95 6.77
C LEU A 248 -31.26 6.17 8.23
N VAL A 249 -31.97 5.26 8.87
CA VAL A 249 -32.06 5.20 10.33
C VAL A 249 -31.18 4.07 10.83
N CYS A 250 -30.35 4.38 11.82
CA CYS A 250 -29.32 3.50 12.35
C CYS A 250 -29.43 3.38 13.87
N GLU A 251 -29.17 2.20 14.43
CA GLU A 251 -28.98 2.07 15.89
C GLU A 251 -27.74 2.84 16.35
N ASN A 252 -27.79 3.47 17.51
CA ASN A 252 -26.69 4.28 18.05
C ASN A 252 -25.35 3.53 18.13
N ALA A 253 -25.41 2.21 18.37
CA ALA A 253 -24.21 1.36 18.42
C ALA A 253 -23.44 1.28 17.08
N LEU A 254 -24.06 1.69 15.96
CA LEU A 254 -23.44 1.66 14.63
C LEU A 254 -22.78 2.99 14.23
N MET A 255 -22.74 3.99 15.12
CA MET A 255 -22.11 5.27 14.78
C MET A 255 -20.69 5.13 14.27
N GLY A 256 -19.86 4.28 14.91
CA GLY A 256 -18.50 3.98 14.42
C GLY A 256 -18.49 3.44 12.99
N ASN A 257 -19.36 2.49 12.66
CA ASN A 257 -19.47 1.94 11.30
C ASN A 257 -19.91 2.98 10.26
N ILE A 258 -20.74 3.96 10.67
CA ILE A 258 -21.17 5.05 9.82
C ILE A 258 -20.01 6.02 9.55
N ILE A 259 -19.25 6.38 10.59
CA ILE A 259 -18.06 7.22 10.47
C ILE A 259 -17.00 6.54 9.60
N ASP A 260 -16.72 5.25 9.83
CA ASP A 260 -15.75 4.47 9.04
C ASP A 260 -16.11 4.44 7.55
N ARG A 261 -17.41 4.47 7.22
CA ARG A 261 -17.88 4.38 5.84
C ARG A 261 -18.02 5.71 5.13
N PHE A 262 -18.54 6.72 5.82
CA PHE A 262 -18.93 8.00 5.24
C PHE A 262 -18.08 9.18 5.73
N GLY A 263 -17.18 8.94 6.68
CA GLY A 263 -16.36 9.97 7.30
C GLY A 263 -17.05 10.71 8.44
N GLU A 264 -16.27 11.41 9.26
CA GLU A 264 -16.75 12.15 10.42
C GLU A 264 -17.68 13.33 10.05
N GLN A 265 -17.60 13.82 8.81
CA GLN A 265 -18.38 14.96 8.34
C GLN A 265 -19.78 14.56 7.81
N VAL A 266 -20.17 13.29 7.90
CA VAL A 266 -21.48 12.82 7.48
C VAL A 266 -22.59 13.49 8.30
N HIS A 267 -23.64 13.97 7.62
CA HIS A 267 -24.76 14.62 8.31
C HIS A 267 -25.58 13.61 9.09
N THR A 268 -25.72 13.84 10.39
CA THR A 268 -26.50 12.99 11.30
C THR A 268 -27.50 13.82 12.10
N GLU A 269 -28.67 13.25 12.36
CA GLU A 269 -29.74 13.84 13.19
C GLU A 269 -30.16 12.85 14.28
N PHE A 270 -30.39 13.34 15.48
CA PHE A 270 -30.89 12.53 16.58
C PHE A 270 -32.38 12.20 16.34
N VAL A 271 -32.76 10.92 16.45
CA VAL A 271 -34.14 10.48 16.29
C VAL A 271 -34.76 10.15 17.63
N ASP A 272 -34.15 9.25 18.40
CA ASP A 272 -34.60 8.85 19.72
C ASP A 272 -33.43 8.31 20.55
N GLY A 273 -33.72 7.81 21.76
CA GLY A 273 -32.70 7.29 22.68
C GLY A 273 -31.92 6.06 22.15
N ARG A 274 -32.31 5.48 21.02
CA ARG A 274 -31.69 4.27 20.44
C ARG A 274 -31.25 4.45 19.00
N HIS A 275 -31.74 5.46 18.30
CA HIS A 275 -31.54 5.62 16.87
C HIS A 275 -31.10 7.05 16.50
N PHE A 276 -30.34 7.14 15.42
CA PHE A 276 -30.01 8.37 14.73
C PHE A 276 -30.30 8.23 13.22
N LYS A 277 -30.52 9.34 12.57
CA LYS A 277 -30.70 9.42 11.11
C LYS A 277 -29.41 9.87 10.45
N VAL A 278 -29.10 9.31 9.30
CA VAL A 278 -27.98 9.68 8.43
C VAL A 278 -28.53 10.16 7.11
N ILE A 279 -28.04 11.31 6.63
CA ILE A 279 -28.34 11.81 5.30
C ILE A 279 -27.03 11.87 4.52
N THR A 280 -26.93 11.09 3.45
CA THR A 280 -25.71 10.99 2.68
C THR A 280 -26.01 10.64 1.22
N THR A 281 -25.04 10.89 0.34
CA THR A 281 -25.11 10.45 -1.06
C THR A 281 -24.41 9.12 -1.20
N VAL A 282 -25.09 8.15 -1.79
CA VAL A 282 -24.55 6.82 -2.08
C VAL A 282 -24.74 6.48 -3.55
N ASP A 283 -23.84 5.65 -4.08
CA ASP A 283 -24.08 5.02 -5.37
C ASP A 283 -25.00 3.82 -5.18
N LEU A 284 -26.20 3.87 -5.74
CA LEU A 284 -27.16 2.79 -5.64
C LEU A 284 -26.62 1.55 -6.37
N SER A 285 -26.14 0.60 -5.61
CA SER A 285 -25.52 -0.63 -6.12
C SER A 285 -25.88 -1.81 -5.23
N ASN A 286 -25.71 -3.02 -5.76
CA ASN A 286 -25.85 -4.22 -4.94
C ASN A 286 -24.91 -4.25 -3.72
N ASN A 287 -23.76 -3.54 -3.79
CA ASN A 287 -22.85 -3.40 -2.65
C ASN A 287 -23.45 -2.53 -1.54
N PHE A 288 -24.17 -1.44 -1.90
CA PHE A 288 -24.86 -0.63 -0.93
C PHE A 288 -26.00 -1.41 -0.26
N TYR A 289 -26.83 -2.06 -1.05
CA TYR A 289 -27.92 -2.90 -0.52
C TYR A 289 -27.39 -4.08 0.32
N GLY A 290 -26.32 -4.74 -0.12
CA GLY A 290 -25.64 -5.80 0.62
C GLY A 290 -25.10 -5.33 1.97
N TRP A 291 -24.57 -4.11 2.04
CA TRP A 291 -24.10 -3.51 3.27
C TRP A 291 -25.26 -3.19 4.23
N VAL A 292 -26.37 -2.63 3.72
CA VAL A 292 -27.58 -2.42 4.54
C VAL A 292 -28.11 -3.76 5.07
N PHE A 293 -28.19 -4.77 4.21
CA PHE A 293 -28.62 -6.11 4.59
C PHE A 293 -27.72 -6.74 5.67
N ALA A 294 -26.41 -6.60 5.55
CA ALA A 294 -25.43 -7.14 6.50
C ALA A 294 -25.57 -6.54 7.92
N SER A 295 -26.25 -5.38 8.05
CA SER A 295 -26.56 -4.79 9.35
C SER A 295 -27.62 -5.55 10.14
N ALA A 296 -28.23 -6.58 9.57
CA ALA A 296 -29.29 -7.38 10.19
C ALA A 296 -30.48 -6.52 10.72
N GLY A 297 -30.86 -5.51 9.95
CA GLY A 297 -31.99 -4.64 10.28
C GLY A 297 -31.68 -3.45 11.20
N LYS A 298 -30.43 -3.34 11.68
CA LYS A 298 -29.98 -2.21 12.50
C LYS A 298 -29.78 -0.92 11.68
N ILE A 299 -29.69 -1.04 10.36
CA ILE A 299 -29.75 0.07 9.41
C ILE A 299 -30.97 -0.16 8.53
N ARG A 300 -31.81 0.86 8.40
CA ARG A 300 -32.97 0.84 7.53
C ARG A 300 -32.97 2.06 6.62
N ILE A 301 -33.37 1.88 5.38
CA ILE A 301 -33.51 2.94 4.40
C ILE A 301 -34.86 3.63 4.66
N LEU A 302 -34.86 4.95 4.89
CA LEU A 302 -36.07 5.75 5.08
C LEU A 302 -36.53 6.43 3.78
N ALA A 303 -35.55 6.88 2.99
CA ALA A 303 -35.83 7.61 1.74
C ALA A 303 -34.66 7.47 0.77
N PRO A 304 -34.88 7.66 -0.53
CA PRO A 304 -36.19 7.80 -1.19
C PRO A 304 -36.91 6.45 -1.41
N GLN A 305 -38.18 6.49 -1.72
CA GLN A 305 -39.02 5.29 -1.89
C GLN A 305 -38.51 4.35 -2.99
N GLU A 306 -37.89 4.87 -4.04
CA GLU A 306 -37.28 4.06 -5.11
C GLU A 306 -36.15 3.18 -4.61
N VAL A 307 -35.37 3.66 -3.64
CA VAL A 307 -34.24 2.91 -3.04
C VAL A 307 -34.78 1.80 -2.13
N ILE A 308 -35.87 2.07 -1.40
CA ILE A 308 -36.57 1.07 -0.59
C ILE A 308 -37.08 -0.04 -1.48
N ALA A 309 -37.80 0.32 -2.56
CA ALA A 309 -38.34 -0.65 -3.51
C ALA A 309 -37.22 -1.49 -4.19
N GLY A 310 -36.09 -0.87 -4.51
CA GLY A 310 -34.90 -1.57 -5.03
C GLY A 310 -34.34 -2.60 -4.04
N PHE A 311 -34.24 -2.22 -2.77
CA PHE A 311 -33.81 -3.12 -1.70
C PHE A 311 -34.78 -4.31 -1.51
N GLU A 312 -36.07 -4.03 -1.45
CA GLU A 312 -37.12 -5.06 -1.34
C GLU A 312 -37.12 -6.04 -2.53
N THR A 313 -36.91 -5.52 -3.74
CA THR A 313 -36.80 -6.34 -4.95
C THR A 313 -35.60 -7.27 -4.87
N LEU A 314 -34.46 -6.77 -4.42
CA LEU A 314 -33.27 -7.58 -4.22
C LEU A 314 -33.52 -8.69 -3.17
N MET A 315 -34.18 -8.34 -2.08
CA MET A 315 -34.51 -9.31 -1.01
C MET A 315 -35.38 -10.47 -1.50
N LYS A 316 -36.33 -10.19 -2.40
CA LYS A 316 -37.18 -11.23 -3.00
C LYS A 316 -36.42 -12.23 -3.88
N CYS A 317 -35.23 -11.85 -4.42
CA CYS A 317 -34.39 -12.77 -5.19
C CYS A 317 -33.72 -13.85 -4.33
N TYR A 318 -33.78 -13.74 -3.01
CA TYR A 318 -33.18 -14.71 -2.06
C TYR A 318 -34.22 -15.56 -1.31
N GLN A 319 -35.48 -15.37 -1.60
CA GLN A 319 -36.59 -16.21 -1.14
C GLN A 319 -36.95 -17.28 -2.19
#